data_3fde0ed6331dd5d79603b071b69d5621
#
_entry.id   3fde0ed6331dd5d79603b071b69d5621
#
_cell.length_a   1.000
_cell.length_b   1.000
_cell.length_c   1.000
_cell.angle_alpha   90.00
_cell.angle_beta   90.00
_cell.angle_gamma   90.00
#
_symmetry.space_group_name_H-M   'P 1'
#
loop_
_entity.id
_entity.type
_entity.pdbx_description
1 polymer ?
#
loop_
_entity_poly.entity_id
_entity_poly.type
_entity_poly.pdbx_seq_one_letter_code
_entity_poly.pdbx_strand_id
1 'polypeptide(L)'
;MRAIDTNVLVRLITRDSPNQAASAEAFIEKGAWVPVLALTEAMWVLAAVYERSDADLAVAIEMLLNHKDLILQDSEAVAAALDLFRSRPSVGFSDCLILQMARKAGHLPLGTFDRGLAKIEGTQTV
;
A
#
# COMPACT_ATOMS: atom_id res chain seq x y z
N MET A 1 10.33 -3.37 -17.90
CA MET A 1 8.95 -3.42 -17.34
C MET A 1 8.44 -2.00 -17.18
N ARG A 2 7.19 -1.77 -17.53
CA ARG A 2 6.57 -0.44 -17.43
C ARG A 2 6.07 -0.22 -16.00
N ALA A 3 5.98 1.05 -15.59
CA ALA A 3 5.45 1.41 -14.28
C ALA A 3 4.04 2.01 -14.41
N ILE A 4 3.28 1.98 -13.33
CA ILE A 4 1.95 2.59 -13.29
C ILE A 4 1.90 3.63 -12.17
N ASP A 5 1.04 4.62 -12.35
CA ASP A 5 0.82 5.67 -11.36
C ASP A 5 -0.41 5.37 -10.48
N THR A 6 -0.70 6.30 -9.59
CA THR A 6 -1.79 6.17 -8.62
C THR A 6 -3.16 5.96 -9.30
N ASN A 7 -3.47 6.73 -10.34
CA ASN A 7 -4.78 6.64 -10.98
C ASN A 7 -4.99 5.33 -11.72
N VAL A 8 -3.96 4.79 -12.36
CA VAL A 8 -4.05 3.45 -12.97
C VAL A 8 -4.39 2.42 -11.90
N LEU A 9 -3.71 2.49 -10.76
CA LEU A 9 -3.96 1.58 -9.64
C LEU A 9 -5.40 1.70 -9.12
N VAL A 10 -5.87 2.92 -8.91
CA VAL A 10 -7.23 3.17 -8.43
C VAL A 10 -8.26 2.61 -9.41
N ARG A 11 -8.07 2.77 -10.73
CA ARG A 11 -8.99 2.23 -11.73
C ARG A 11 -9.00 0.71 -11.77
N LEU A 12 -7.85 0.08 -11.55
CA LEU A 12 -7.78 -1.39 -11.44
C LEU A 12 -8.55 -1.91 -10.23
N ILE A 13 -8.51 -1.17 -9.12
CA ILE A 13 -9.15 -1.59 -7.87
C ILE A 13 -10.65 -1.29 -7.88
N THR A 14 -11.04 -0.06 -8.21
CA THR A 14 -12.44 0.40 -8.12
C THR A 14 -13.28 0.01 -9.31
N ARG A 15 -12.66 -0.01 -10.51
CA ARG A 15 -13.33 -0.32 -11.77
C ARG A 15 -14.57 0.56 -12.04
N ASP A 16 -14.60 1.75 -11.46
CA ASP A 16 -15.71 2.69 -11.56
C ASP A 16 -15.82 3.36 -12.94
N SER A 17 -14.77 3.25 -13.76
CA SER A 17 -14.78 3.66 -15.16
C SER A 17 -14.43 2.44 -16.01
N PRO A 18 -15.42 1.79 -16.65
CA PRO A 18 -15.16 0.57 -17.44
C PRO A 18 -14.10 0.77 -18.53
N ASN A 19 -14.12 1.91 -19.21
CA ASN A 19 -13.15 2.19 -20.28
C ASN A 19 -11.72 2.33 -19.72
N GLN A 20 -11.58 3.06 -18.62
CA GLN A 20 -10.27 3.24 -18.00
C GLN A 20 -9.77 1.95 -17.35
N ALA A 21 -10.65 1.17 -16.74
CA ALA A 21 -10.29 -0.13 -16.17
C ALA A 21 -9.78 -1.07 -17.27
N ALA A 22 -10.46 -1.11 -18.42
CA ALA A 22 -10.03 -1.93 -19.55
C ALA A 22 -8.67 -1.48 -20.11
N SER A 23 -8.46 -0.16 -20.20
CA SER A 23 -7.17 0.40 -20.64
C SER A 23 -6.05 0.09 -19.65
N ALA A 24 -6.34 0.16 -18.36
CA ALA A 24 -5.37 -0.19 -17.32
C ALA A 24 -5.00 -1.67 -17.38
N GLU A 25 -5.97 -2.56 -17.53
CA GLU A 25 -5.71 -3.99 -17.67
C GLU A 25 -4.86 -4.30 -18.89
N ALA A 26 -5.17 -3.67 -20.02
CA ALA A 26 -4.38 -3.86 -21.24
C ALA A 26 -2.94 -3.38 -21.06
N PHE A 27 -2.76 -2.25 -20.34
CA PHE A 27 -1.43 -1.70 -20.08
C PHE A 27 -0.55 -2.63 -19.23
N ILE A 28 -1.13 -3.28 -18.22
CA ILE A 28 -0.36 -4.13 -17.30
C ILE A 28 -0.23 -5.59 -17.77
N GLU A 29 -0.87 -5.95 -18.87
CA GLU A 29 -0.96 -7.34 -19.36
C GLU A 29 0.39 -8.04 -19.47
N LYS A 30 1.45 -7.31 -19.81
CA LYS A 30 2.82 -7.84 -19.94
C LYS A 30 3.67 -7.59 -18.69
N GLY A 31 3.04 -7.28 -17.59
CA GLY A 31 3.70 -6.95 -16.35
C GLY A 31 3.89 -5.45 -16.15
N ALA A 32 3.73 -5.01 -14.92
CA ALA A 32 3.95 -3.62 -14.55
C ALA A 32 4.48 -3.51 -13.13
N TRP A 33 5.25 -2.45 -12.89
CA TRP A 33 5.86 -2.17 -11.60
C TRP A 33 5.08 -1.06 -10.89
N VAL A 34 4.85 -1.25 -9.60
CA VAL A 34 4.09 -0.33 -8.76
C VAL A 34 5.02 0.34 -7.75
N PRO A 35 5.25 1.66 -7.87
CA PRO A 35 6.02 2.38 -6.84
C PRO A 35 5.29 2.36 -5.50
N VAL A 36 6.05 2.30 -4.41
CA VAL A 36 5.48 2.39 -3.06
C VAL A 36 4.67 3.68 -2.88
N LEU A 37 5.14 4.77 -3.45
CA LEU A 37 4.44 6.06 -3.38
C LEU A 37 3.05 5.98 -4.04
N ALA A 38 2.95 5.33 -5.20
CA ALA A 38 1.66 5.15 -5.87
C ALA A 38 0.72 4.27 -5.04
N LEU A 39 1.26 3.21 -4.42
CA LEU A 39 0.48 2.34 -3.55
C LEU A 39 -0.10 3.09 -2.36
N THR A 40 0.72 3.88 -1.66
CA THR A 40 0.25 4.63 -0.49
C THR A 40 -0.76 5.70 -0.86
N GLU A 41 -0.54 6.41 -1.97
CA GLU A 41 -1.51 7.39 -2.46
C GLU A 41 -2.83 6.73 -2.86
N ALA A 42 -2.79 5.57 -3.50
CA ALA A 42 -3.99 4.83 -3.87
C ALA A 42 -4.80 4.44 -2.63
N MET A 43 -4.16 3.98 -1.57
CA MET A 43 -4.85 3.64 -0.32
C MET A 43 -5.49 4.88 0.31
N TRP A 44 -4.79 6.02 0.28
CA TRP A 44 -5.35 7.27 0.77
C TRP A 44 -6.59 7.69 -0.05
N VAL A 45 -6.53 7.60 -1.38
CA VAL A 45 -7.67 7.93 -2.26
C VAL A 45 -8.86 7.00 -1.98
N LEU A 46 -8.61 5.70 -1.85
CA LEU A 46 -9.67 4.72 -1.56
C LEU A 46 -10.36 5.02 -0.23
N ALA A 47 -9.59 5.42 0.80
CA ALA A 47 -10.16 5.76 2.10
C ALA A 47 -10.90 7.10 2.08
N ALA A 48 -10.29 8.15 1.52
CA ALA A 48 -10.80 9.51 1.60
C ALA A 48 -11.89 9.81 0.58
N VAL A 49 -11.75 9.30 -0.64
CA VAL A 49 -12.67 9.61 -1.75
C VAL A 49 -13.74 8.52 -1.91
N TYR A 50 -13.34 7.25 -1.81
CA TYR A 50 -14.23 6.10 -2.00
C TYR A 50 -14.78 5.55 -0.70
N GLU A 51 -14.41 6.14 0.44
CA GLU A 51 -14.89 5.76 1.77
C GLU A 51 -14.71 4.27 2.10
N ARG A 52 -13.62 3.68 1.59
CA ARG A 52 -13.29 2.29 1.84
C ARG A 52 -12.82 2.09 3.28
N SER A 53 -13.27 1.01 3.90
CA SER A 53 -12.89 0.64 5.27
C SER A 53 -11.46 0.12 5.32
N ASP A 54 -10.89 0.05 6.54
CA ASP A 54 -9.57 -0.55 6.73
C ASP A 54 -9.52 -2.00 6.25
N ALA A 55 -10.60 -2.76 6.47
CA ALA A 55 -10.70 -4.13 5.98
C ALA A 55 -10.67 -4.18 4.44
N ASP A 56 -11.36 -3.26 3.78
CA ASP A 56 -11.36 -3.18 2.31
C ASP A 56 -9.98 -2.81 1.77
N LEU A 57 -9.28 -1.89 2.44
CA LEU A 57 -7.91 -1.52 2.07
C LEU A 57 -6.97 -2.72 2.18
N ALA A 58 -7.10 -3.50 3.26
CA ALA A 58 -6.27 -4.69 3.45
C ALA A 58 -6.51 -5.72 2.34
N VAL A 59 -7.76 -5.93 1.95
CA VAL A 59 -8.10 -6.83 0.84
C VAL A 59 -7.49 -6.31 -0.47
N ALA A 60 -7.58 -5.01 -0.73
CA ALA A 60 -7.02 -4.42 -1.94
C ALA A 60 -5.50 -4.62 -2.01
N ILE A 61 -4.80 -4.39 -0.91
CA ILE A 61 -3.34 -4.57 -0.85
C ILE A 61 -2.97 -6.03 -1.10
N GLU A 62 -3.69 -6.96 -0.49
CA GLU A 62 -3.46 -8.40 -0.70
C GLU A 62 -3.67 -8.79 -2.16
N MET A 63 -4.72 -8.28 -2.79
CA MET A 63 -4.97 -8.51 -4.21
C MET A 63 -3.82 -8.01 -5.08
N LEU A 64 -3.29 -6.82 -4.78
CA LEU A 64 -2.16 -6.27 -5.52
C LEU A 64 -0.88 -7.09 -5.34
N LEU A 65 -0.60 -7.53 -4.11
CA LEU A 65 0.55 -8.39 -3.82
C LEU A 65 0.49 -9.72 -4.59
N ASN A 66 -0.71 -10.26 -4.78
CA ASN A 66 -0.92 -11.55 -5.43
C ASN A 66 -1.24 -11.44 -6.92
N HIS A 67 -1.32 -10.22 -7.46
CA HIS A 67 -1.69 -10.03 -8.86
C HIS A 67 -0.56 -10.52 -9.78
N LYS A 68 -0.91 -11.40 -10.71
CA LYS A 68 0.06 -12.03 -11.61
C LYS A 68 0.84 -11.05 -12.50
N ASP A 69 0.24 -9.91 -12.81
CA ASP A 69 0.80 -8.93 -13.74
C ASP A 69 1.47 -7.74 -13.05
N LEU A 70 1.45 -7.70 -11.71
CA LEU A 70 2.02 -6.58 -10.94
C LEU A 70 3.19 -7.02 -10.08
N ILE A 71 4.23 -6.18 -10.05
CA ILE A 71 5.34 -6.30 -9.12
C ILE A 71 5.38 -5.01 -8.30
N LEU A 72 5.20 -5.15 -6.99
CA LEU A 72 5.24 -4.01 -6.08
C LEU A 72 6.67 -3.73 -5.65
N GLN A 73 7.05 -2.46 -5.65
CA GLN A 73 8.31 -2.02 -5.04
C GLN A 73 8.31 -2.44 -3.57
N ASP A 74 9.41 -3.01 -3.10
CA ASP A 74 9.58 -3.47 -1.72
C ASP A 74 8.43 -4.39 -1.26
N SER A 75 8.05 -5.34 -2.10
CA SER A 75 6.91 -6.23 -1.84
C SER A 75 6.98 -6.94 -0.48
N GLU A 76 8.19 -7.27 0.00
CA GLU A 76 8.37 -7.88 1.32
C GLU A 76 7.97 -6.91 2.44
N ALA A 77 8.39 -5.65 2.34
CA ALA A 77 8.00 -4.62 3.31
C ALA A 77 6.49 -4.35 3.26
N VAL A 78 5.90 -4.35 2.05
CA VAL A 78 4.45 -4.20 1.86
C VAL A 78 3.69 -5.35 2.53
N ALA A 79 4.14 -6.59 2.34
CA ALA A 79 3.51 -7.75 2.97
C ALA A 79 3.60 -7.68 4.50
N ALA A 80 4.75 -7.32 5.05
CA ALA A 80 4.92 -7.15 6.49
C ALA A 80 4.05 -6.00 7.03
N ALA A 81 3.95 -4.90 6.27
CA ALA A 81 3.09 -3.77 6.64
C ALA A 81 1.61 -4.17 6.62
N LEU A 82 1.20 -4.99 5.68
CA LEU A 82 -0.17 -5.49 5.61
C LEU A 82 -0.52 -6.32 6.85
N ASP A 83 0.37 -7.21 7.27
CA ASP A 83 0.17 -8.03 8.48
C ASP A 83 0.03 -7.13 9.71
N LEU A 84 0.90 -6.14 9.86
CA LEU A 84 0.84 -5.19 10.96
C LEU A 84 -0.45 -4.36 10.92
N PHE A 85 -0.83 -3.88 9.75
CA PHE A 85 -2.05 -3.11 9.55
C PHE A 85 -3.30 -3.91 9.94
N ARG A 86 -3.35 -5.19 9.59
CA ARG A 86 -4.45 -6.08 9.97
C ARG A 86 -4.57 -6.26 11.48
N SER A 87 -3.45 -6.31 12.18
CA SER A 87 -3.45 -6.44 13.64
C SER A 87 -3.67 -5.11 14.37
N ARG A 88 -3.28 -4.00 13.74
CA ARG A 88 -3.34 -2.65 14.31
C ARG A 88 -3.85 -1.63 13.28
N PRO A 89 -5.12 -1.75 12.81
CA PRO A 89 -5.59 -0.88 11.73
C PRO A 89 -5.63 0.61 12.10
N SER A 90 -5.76 0.92 13.39
CA SER A 90 -5.76 2.32 13.87
C SER A 90 -4.44 3.05 13.59
N VAL A 91 -3.35 2.32 13.39
CA VAL A 91 -2.05 2.93 13.06
C VAL A 91 -2.03 3.49 11.65
N GLY A 92 -2.78 2.86 10.75
CA GLY A 92 -2.80 3.23 9.34
C GLY A 92 -1.74 2.51 8.53
N PHE A 93 -2.09 2.18 7.28
CA PHE A 93 -1.19 1.40 6.43
C PHE A 93 0.10 2.12 6.11
N SER A 94 0.03 3.43 5.81
CA SER A 94 1.23 4.21 5.47
C SER A 94 2.27 4.18 6.58
N ASP A 95 1.84 4.34 7.83
CA ASP A 95 2.75 4.30 8.98
C ASP A 95 3.31 2.90 9.21
N CYS A 96 2.49 1.87 9.03
CA CYS A 96 2.96 0.48 9.07
C CYS A 96 4.05 0.25 8.01
N LEU A 97 3.85 0.78 6.81
CA LEU A 97 4.81 0.62 5.72
C LEU A 97 6.11 1.39 5.98
N ILE A 98 6.02 2.62 6.50
CA ILE A 98 7.20 3.41 6.88
C ILE A 98 8.06 2.61 7.87
N LEU A 99 7.45 2.02 8.90
CA LEU A 99 8.16 1.22 9.89
C LEU A 99 8.84 0.02 9.24
N GLN A 100 8.13 -0.71 8.39
CA GLN A 100 8.70 -1.91 7.77
C GLN A 100 9.80 -1.57 6.76
N MET A 101 9.70 -0.45 6.07
CA MET A 101 10.75 0.03 5.19
C MET A 101 12.01 0.43 5.99
N ALA A 102 11.83 1.13 7.11
CA ALA A 102 12.93 1.48 8.00
C ALA A 102 13.61 0.22 8.55
N ARG A 103 12.82 -0.76 8.95
CA ARG A 103 13.33 -2.05 9.45
C ARG A 103 14.14 -2.78 8.39
N LYS A 104 13.60 -2.88 7.18
CA LYS A 104 14.28 -3.57 6.08
C LYS A 104 15.59 -2.88 5.71
N ALA A 105 15.61 -1.54 5.77
CA ALA A 105 16.81 -0.77 5.46
C ALA A 105 17.84 -0.75 6.60
N GLY A 106 17.50 -1.27 7.78
CA GLY A 106 18.39 -1.33 8.92
C GLY A 106 18.48 -0.03 9.73
N HIS A 107 17.44 0.80 9.68
CA HIS A 107 17.43 2.12 10.32
C HIS A 107 16.38 2.21 11.44
N LEU A 108 16.54 1.42 12.47
CA LEU A 108 15.72 1.48 13.67
C LEU A 108 16.49 2.11 14.83
N PRO A 109 15.80 2.73 15.82
CA PRO A 109 14.35 2.88 15.90
C PRO A 109 13.79 3.95 14.97
N LEU A 110 12.54 3.78 14.56
CA LEU A 110 11.81 4.82 13.85
C LEU A 110 11.29 5.86 14.85
N GLY A 111 11.70 7.11 14.67
CA GLY A 111 11.22 8.20 15.50
C GLY A 111 9.81 8.62 15.11
N THR A 112 8.95 8.86 16.10
CA THR A 112 7.57 9.29 15.86
C THR A 112 7.02 10.12 17.01
N PHE A 113 6.10 11.02 16.69
CA PHE A 113 5.26 11.70 17.69
C PHE A 113 3.91 11.02 17.86
N ASP A 114 3.55 10.08 16.97
CA ASP A 114 2.26 9.40 17.00
C ASP A 114 2.23 8.37 18.14
N ARG A 115 1.24 8.51 19.05
CA ARG A 115 1.14 7.65 20.23
C ARG A 115 0.80 6.21 19.89
N GLY A 116 -0.01 6.00 18.86
CA GLY A 116 -0.38 4.65 18.41
C GLY A 116 0.80 3.92 17.80
N LEU A 117 1.53 4.59 16.92
CA LEU A 117 2.71 4.03 16.28
C LEU A 117 3.82 3.77 17.31
N ALA A 118 3.97 4.65 18.30
CA ALA A 118 5.01 4.53 19.34
C ALA A 118 4.85 3.30 20.24
N LYS A 119 3.70 2.63 20.20
CA LYS A 119 3.47 1.37 20.94
C LYS A 119 4.01 0.14 20.23
N ILE A 120 4.46 0.29 18.99
CA ILE A 120 4.92 -0.82 18.17
C ILE A 120 6.42 -0.98 18.35
N GLU A 121 6.88 -2.23 18.46
CA GLU A 121 8.31 -2.55 18.56
C GLU A 121 9.07 -1.97 17.37
N GLY A 122 10.23 -1.38 17.63
CA GLY A 122 11.07 -0.76 16.62
C GLY A 122 10.83 0.74 16.47
N THR A 123 9.93 1.33 17.26
CA THR A 123 9.66 2.77 17.26
C THR A 123 10.15 3.43 18.55
N GLN A 124 10.29 4.74 18.50
CA GLN A 124 10.69 5.55 19.65
C GLN A 124 9.97 6.89 19.59
N THR A 125 9.36 7.28 20.71
CA THR A 125 8.78 8.62 20.84
C THR A 125 9.89 9.67 20.77
N VAL A 126 9.70 10.65 19.93
CA VAL A 126 10.65 11.77 19.81
C VAL A 126 10.31 12.85 20.83
#